data_e490aa139bdfdd05700ff9800b3e386e
#
_entry.id   e490aa139bdfdd05700ff9800b3e386e
#
_cell.length_a   1.000
_cell.length_b   1.000
_cell.length_c   1.000
_cell.angle_alpha   90.00
_cell.angle_beta   90.00
_cell.angle_gamma   90.00
#
_symmetry.space_group_name_H-M   'P 1'
#
loop_
_entity.id
_entity.type
_entity.pdbx_description
1 polymer ?
#
loop_
_entity_poly.entity_id
_entity_poly.type
_entity_poly.pdbx_seq_one_letter_code
_entity_poly.pdbx_strand_id
1 'polypeptide(L)'
;LPARSRTIFNLTETYGKLTAPVIPHTTPPSANQVTKVNIFNTNFEHSRDLTPRMYGLVGLGYGHNYSEGLNFSQAYGAGPGWIVIRDSAQQLDLSADLHYEKQNFQGPTPKKNLIGSNFNETYSRTLPYNILFTLRGTYNESWNDFYAYSAAGAVGLTMPVNERLSLNLDIRDDYLNNAPFGYKKNSFQFMTAVIYRLR
;
A
#
# COMPACT_ATOMS: atom_id res chain seq x y z
N LEU A 1 27.50 0.61 -18.07
CA LEU A 1 26.36 1.51 -18.09
C LEU A 1 26.41 2.38 -16.83
N PRO A 2 26.14 3.70 -16.91
CA PRO A 2 26.08 4.53 -15.71
C PRO A 2 25.01 4.00 -14.77
N ALA A 3 25.33 3.94 -13.47
CA ALA A 3 24.37 3.56 -12.43
C ALA A 3 23.16 4.51 -12.48
N ARG A 4 21.96 3.97 -12.68
CA ARG A 4 20.74 4.75 -12.68
C ARG A 4 20.25 4.92 -11.24
N SER A 5 19.81 6.11 -10.90
CA SER A 5 19.10 6.38 -9.66
C SER A 5 17.63 6.62 -9.98
N ARG A 6 16.74 6.12 -9.13
CA ARG A 6 15.31 6.31 -9.22
C ARG A 6 14.79 6.79 -7.88
N THR A 7 13.98 7.82 -7.91
CA THR A 7 13.26 8.30 -6.73
C THR A 7 11.78 8.21 -7.01
N ILE A 8 11.04 7.59 -6.10
CA ILE A 8 9.59 7.43 -6.18
C ILE A 8 9.00 8.11 -4.95
N PHE A 9 8.01 8.94 -5.17
CA PHE A 9 7.17 9.50 -4.13
C PHE A 9 5.73 9.15 -4.44
N ASN A 10 5.06 8.50 -3.50
CA ASN A 10 3.65 8.15 -3.59
C ASN A 10 2.90 8.81 -2.43
N LEU A 11 1.74 9.36 -2.72
CA LEU A 11 0.80 9.86 -1.75
C LEU A 11 -0.58 9.33 -2.13
N THR A 12 -1.25 8.72 -1.18
CA THR A 12 -2.60 8.20 -1.36
C THR A 12 -3.46 8.61 -0.17
N GLU A 13 -4.62 9.16 -0.45
CA GLU A 13 -5.64 9.47 0.55
C GLU A 13 -6.96 8.87 0.12
N THR A 14 -7.60 8.14 1.03
CA THR A 14 -8.94 7.58 0.85
C THR A 14 -9.83 8.05 1.99
N TYR A 15 -10.86 8.81 1.66
CA TYR A 15 -11.83 9.31 2.63
C TYR A 15 -13.23 8.83 2.29
N GLY A 16 -13.96 8.33 3.28
CA GLY A 16 -15.34 7.91 3.13
C GLY A 16 -16.11 8.04 4.45
N LYS A 17 -17.38 8.40 4.36
CA LYS A 17 -18.31 8.44 5.49
C LYS A 17 -19.61 7.75 5.12
N LEU A 18 -19.93 6.68 5.81
CA LEU A 18 -21.21 6.01 5.70
C LEU A 18 -22.01 6.26 6.98
N THR A 19 -23.19 6.81 6.84
CA THR A 19 -24.15 6.97 7.95
C THR A 19 -25.28 5.98 7.73
N ALA A 20 -25.35 4.94 8.56
CA ALA A 20 -26.48 4.03 8.52
C ALA A 20 -27.74 4.73 9.08
N PRO A 21 -28.91 4.59 8.42
CA PRO A 21 -30.15 5.16 8.94
C PRO A 21 -30.53 4.51 10.27
N VAL A 22 -31.19 5.27 11.14
CA VAL A 22 -31.83 4.73 12.34
C VAL A 22 -32.89 3.73 11.90
N ILE A 23 -32.83 2.50 12.41
CA ILE A 23 -33.90 1.52 12.20
C ILE A 23 -34.98 1.81 13.25
N PRO A 24 -36.16 2.32 12.83
CA PRO A 24 -37.28 2.52 13.76
C PRO A 24 -37.74 1.16 14.28
N HIS A 25 -38.19 1.08 15.52
CA HIS A 25 -38.73 -0.12 16.20
C HIS A 25 -37.70 -1.11 16.80
N THR A 26 -36.42 -0.77 16.91
CA THR A 26 -35.50 -1.50 17.81
C THR A 26 -35.51 -0.92 19.22
N THR A 27 -35.53 -1.77 20.26
CA THR A 27 -35.51 -1.31 21.67
C THR A 27 -34.19 -1.74 22.31
N PRO A 28 -33.24 -0.82 22.62
CA PRO A 28 -33.27 0.63 22.39
C PRO A 28 -33.17 1.02 20.91
N PRO A 29 -33.62 2.23 20.51
CA PRO A 29 -33.45 2.70 19.13
C PRO A 29 -31.98 2.65 18.74
N SER A 30 -31.69 2.09 17.56
CA SER A 30 -30.30 2.07 17.07
C SER A 30 -29.83 3.51 16.88
N ALA A 31 -28.73 3.89 17.53
CA ALA A 31 -28.09 5.17 17.26
C ALA A 31 -27.58 5.18 15.81
N ASN A 32 -27.53 6.36 15.18
CA ASN A 32 -26.89 6.51 13.87
C ASN A 32 -25.46 5.97 13.93
N GLN A 33 -25.21 4.83 13.27
CA GLN A 33 -23.86 4.30 13.15
C GLN A 33 -23.15 5.04 12.02
N VAL A 34 -22.11 5.78 12.37
CA VAL A 34 -21.26 6.48 11.42
C VAL A 34 -19.97 5.69 11.27
N THR A 35 -19.80 5.05 10.14
CA THR A 35 -18.52 4.42 9.76
C THR A 35 -17.73 5.43 8.94
N LYS A 36 -16.55 5.78 9.43
CA LYS A 36 -15.61 6.65 8.72
C LYS A 36 -14.46 5.79 8.21
N VAL A 37 -14.17 5.90 6.94
CA VAL A 37 -12.93 5.40 6.33
C VAL A 37 -12.04 6.62 6.12
N ASN A 38 -10.86 6.60 6.70
CA ASN A 38 -9.84 7.61 6.49
C ASN A 38 -8.49 6.88 6.52
N ILE A 39 -7.91 6.74 5.33
CA ILE A 39 -6.65 6.06 5.10
C ILE A 39 -5.76 7.04 4.38
N PHE A 40 -4.60 7.30 4.95
CA PHE A 40 -3.56 8.12 4.35
C PHE A 40 -2.25 7.36 4.34
N ASN A 41 -1.59 7.33 3.20
CA ASN A 41 -0.27 6.73 3.06
C ASN A 41 0.62 7.63 2.19
N THR A 42 1.82 7.86 2.64
CA THR A 42 2.86 8.48 1.84
C THR A 42 4.12 7.64 1.95
N ASN A 43 4.74 7.39 0.80
CA ASN A 43 5.98 6.60 0.71
C ASN A 43 6.98 7.35 -0.16
N PHE A 44 8.19 7.44 0.34
CA PHE A 44 9.36 7.89 -0.39
C PHE A 44 10.34 6.73 -0.50
N GLU A 45 10.76 6.42 -1.70
CA GLU A 45 11.79 5.42 -1.99
C GLU A 45 12.86 6.03 -2.88
N HIS A 46 14.10 5.81 -2.51
CA HIS A 46 15.24 6.09 -3.37
C HIS A 46 16.00 4.80 -3.64
N SER A 47 16.21 4.47 -4.91
CA SER A 47 16.95 3.28 -5.32
C SER A 47 18.08 3.63 -6.30
N ARG A 48 19.16 2.86 -6.24
CA ARG A 48 20.33 3.01 -7.10
C ARG A 48 20.77 1.66 -7.63
N ASP A 49 20.94 1.56 -8.94
CA ASP A 49 21.42 0.35 -9.59
C ASP A 49 22.86 0.05 -9.13
N LEU A 50 23.09 -1.17 -8.67
CA LEU A 50 24.39 -1.75 -8.33
C LEU A 50 24.91 -2.58 -9.49
N THR A 51 24.01 -3.27 -10.19
CA THR A 51 24.26 -4.04 -11.40
C THR A 51 23.09 -3.85 -12.39
N PRO A 52 23.14 -4.39 -13.62
CA PRO A 52 22.01 -4.32 -14.54
C PRO A 52 20.70 -4.94 -14.02
N ARG A 53 20.78 -5.81 -12.99
CA ARG A 53 19.63 -6.53 -12.42
C ARG A 53 19.45 -6.34 -10.92
N MET A 54 20.40 -5.71 -10.24
CA MET A 54 20.31 -5.51 -8.78
C MET A 54 20.44 -4.03 -8.46
N TYR A 55 19.69 -3.60 -7.47
CA TYR A 55 19.75 -2.25 -6.94
C TYR A 55 19.72 -2.26 -5.40
N GLY A 56 20.23 -1.21 -4.79
CA GLY A 56 19.99 -0.91 -3.38
C GLY A 56 18.86 0.08 -3.25
N LEU A 57 18.04 -0.05 -2.22
CA LEU A 57 16.94 0.86 -1.92
C LEU A 57 16.98 1.35 -0.48
N VAL A 58 16.48 2.55 -0.28
CA VAL A 58 16.14 3.12 1.03
C VAL A 58 14.72 3.67 0.94
N GLY A 59 13.91 3.42 1.95
CA GLY A 59 12.50 3.80 1.97
C GLY A 59 12.08 4.46 3.28
N LEU A 60 11.13 5.37 3.16
CA LEU A 60 10.45 6.04 4.27
C LEU A 60 8.95 5.92 4.01
N GLY A 61 8.21 5.43 5.00
CA GLY A 61 6.76 5.33 4.96
C GLY A 61 6.13 6.10 6.11
N TYR A 62 5.00 6.73 5.83
CA TYR A 62 4.20 7.42 6.83
C TYR A 62 2.72 7.25 6.49
N GLY A 63 1.88 6.95 7.48
CA GLY A 63 0.47 6.81 7.23
C GLY A 63 -0.41 6.62 8.46
N HIS A 64 -1.71 6.51 8.20
CA HIS A 64 -2.72 6.06 9.14
C HIS A 64 -3.81 5.26 8.43
N ASN A 65 -4.45 4.37 9.16
CA ASN A 65 -5.64 3.66 8.72
C ASN A 65 -6.62 3.54 9.88
N TYR A 66 -7.58 4.45 9.94
CA TYR A 66 -8.54 4.48 11.04
C TYR A 66 -9.54 3.32 11.01
N SER A 67 -9.74 2.67 9.86
CA SER A 67 -10.58 1.46 9.78
C SER A 67 -9.96 0.26 10.49
N GLU A 68 -8.63 0.21 10.56
CA GLU A 68 -7.87 -0.81 11.30
C GLU A 68 -7.44 -0.34 12.70
N GLY A 69 -7.89 0.85 13.11
CA GLY A 69 -7.49 1.46 14.38
C GLY A 69 -6.06 1.97 14.43
N LEU A 70 -5.37 2.02 13.29
CA LEU A 70 -4.00 2.53 13.18
C LEU A 70 -4.04 4.06 13.05
N ASN A 71 -3.73 4.75 14.15
CA ASN A 71 -3.74 6.21 14.21
C ASN A 71 -2.50 6.82 13.53
N PHE A 72 -1.41 6.08 13.53
CA PHE A 72 -0.14 6.53 13.00
C PHE A 72 0.78 5.34 12.76
N SER A 73 1.37 5.29 11.57
CA SER A 73 2.47 4.39 11.23
C SER A 73 3.62 5.18 10.61
N GLN A 74 4.82 4.81 10.96
CA GLN A 74 6.05 5.40 10.46
C GLN A 74 7.07 4.28 10.27
N ALA A 75 7.54 4.10 9.03
CA ALA A 75 8.45 3.03 8.67
C ALA A 75 9.71 3.58 7.99
N TYR A 76 10.84 2.97 8.27
CA TYR A 76 12.15 3.25 7.66
C TYR A 76 12.76 1.92 7.27
N GLY A 77 13.19 1.78 6.03
CA GLY A 77 13.78 0.54 5.56
C GLY A 77 14.92 0.75 4.59
N ALA A 78 15.79 -0.25 4.48
CA ALA A 78 16.83 -0.30 3.49
C ALA A 78 17.13 -1.77 3.11
N GLY A 79 17.41 -2.02 1.85
CA GLY A 79 17.68 -3.37 1.39
C GLY A 79 18.03 -3.50 -0.09
N PRO A 80 18.22 -4.73 -0.56
CA PRO A 80 18.41 -5.03 -1.96
C PRO A 80 17.11 -5.18 -2.73
N GLY A 81 17.17 -4.90 -4.02
CA GLY A 81 16.15 -5.27 -4.98
C GLY A 81 16.76 -6.00 -6.19
N TRP A 82 15.94 -6.83 -6.81
CA TRP A 82 16.32 -7.64 -7.95
C TRP A 82 15.28 -7.56 -9.06
N ILE A 83 15.71 -7.21 -10.26
CA ILE A 83 14.92 -7.21 -11.47
C ILE A 83 15.02 -8.60 -12.10
N VAL A 84 14.02 -9.44 -11.82
CA VAL A 84 13.96 -10.85 -12.24
C VAL A 84 13.67 -10.95 -13.73
N ILE A 85 12.68 -10.17 -14.19
CA ILE A 85 12.27 -10.08 -15.58
C ILE A 85 12.33 -8.63 -16.02
N ARG A 86 12.94 -8.39 -17.18
CA ARG A 86 12.94 -7.08 -17.84
C ARG A 86 13.00 -7.32 -19.34
N ASP A 87 11.86 -7.16 -19.99
CA ASP A 87 11.77 -7.13 -21.45
C ASP A 87 10.85 -5.97 -21.90
N SER A 88 10.56 -5.86 -23.19
CA SER A 88 9.76 -4.77 -23.75
C SER A 88 8.27 -4.82 -23.34
N ALA A 89 7.77 -5.99 -22.92
CA ALA A 89 6.37 -6.22 -22.65
C ALA A 89 6.08 -6.39 -21.15
N GLN A 90 7.09 -6.81 -20.36
CA GLN A 90 6.87 -7.14 -18.96
C GLN A 90 8.11 -6.86 -18.10
N GLN A 91 7.86 -6.61 -16.80
CA GLN A 91 8.87 -6.43 -15.80
C GLN A 91 8.42 -7.07 -14.49
N LEU A 92 9.32 -7.80 -13.82
CA LEU A 92 9.14 -8.32 -12.47
C LEU A 92 10.30 -7.85 -11.61
N ASP A 93 9.96 -7.07 -10.59
CA ASP A 93 10.88 -6.59 -9.56
C ASP A 93 10.52 -7.27 -8.23
N LEU A 94 11.51 -7.81 -7.55
CA LEU A 94 11.44 -8.28 -6.17
C LEU A 94 12.36 -7.43 -5.32
N SER A 95 11.93 -7.06 -4.12
CA SER A 95 12.82 -6.42 -3.16
C SER A 95 12.57 -6.93 -1.75
N ALA A 96 13.60 -6.84 -0.92
CA ALA A 96 13.51 -7.11 0.50
C ALA A 96 14.29 -6.03 1.24
N ASP A 97 13.74 -5.58 2.36
CA ASP A 97 14.43 -4.62 3.21
C ASP A 97 14.33 -5.02 4.69
N LEU A 98 15.29 -4.55 5.45
CA LEU A 98 15.21 -4.51 6.90
C LEU A 98 14.57 -3.19 7.27
N HIS A 99 13.54 -3.24 8.12
CA HIS A 99 12.84 -2.03 8.49
C HIS A 99 12.63 -1.90 10.00
N TYR A 100 12.50 -0.65 10.41
CA TYR A 100 11.98 -0.26 11.71
C TYR A 100 10.63 0.42 11.48
N GLU A 101 9.60 -0.03 12.19
CA GLU A 101 8.26 0.55 12.14
C GLU A 101 7.77 0.95 13.53
N LYS A 102 7.19 2.14 13.62
CA LYS A 102 6.50 2.62 14.80
C LYS A 102 5.01 2.70 14.52
N GLN A 103 4.22 2.00 15.32
CA GLN A 103 2.76 1.97 15.23
C GLN A 103 2.14 2.59 16.47
N ASN A 104 1.19 3.50 16.27
CA ASN A 104 0.31 4.04 17.29
C ASN A 104 -1.13 3.69 16.93
N PHE A 105 -1.82 3.03 17.85
CA PHE A 105 -3.21 2.64 17.67
C PHE A 105 -4.17 3.60 18.37
N GLN A 106 -5.42 3.61 17.95
CA GLN A 106 -6.52 4.29 18.62
C GLN A 106 -6.87 3.56 19.94
N GLY A 107 -7.31 4.33 20.95
CA GLY A 107 -7.70 3.77 22.23
C GLY A 107 -6.53 3.40 23.15
N PRO A 108 -6.75 2.49 24.12
CA PRO A 108 -5.74 2.13 25.13
C PRO A 108 -4.66 1.16 24.64
N THR A 109 -4.66 0.80 23.36
CA THR A 109 -3.70 -0.15 22.79
C THR A 109 -2.27 0.43 22.86
N PRO A 110 -1.29 -0.30 23.42
CA PRO A 110 0.08 0.18 23.53
C PRO A 110 0.70 0.48 22.17
N LYS A 111 1.53 1.50 22.12
CA LYS A 111 2.39 1.79 20.98
C LYS A 111 3.35 0.63 20.74
N LYS A 112 3.61 0.31 19.48
CA LYS A 112 4.56 -0.72 19.10
C LYS A 112 5.73 -0.12 18.34
N ASN A 113 6.93 -0.61 18.66
CA ASN A 113 8.14 -0.38 17.89
C ASN A 113 8.56 -1.75 17.35
N LEU A 114 8.54 -1.89 16.05
CA LEU A 114 8.74 -3.14 15.36
C LEU A 114 10.06 -3.07 14.57
N ILE A 115 10.80 -4.16 14.59
CA ILE A 115 11.99 -4.36 13.76
C ILE A 115 11.73 -5.64 12.98
N GLY A 116 11.89 -5.61 11.66
CA GLY A 116 11.54 -6.76 10.84
C GLY A 116 12.06 -6.69 9.42
N SER A 117 11.45 -7.50 8.59
CA SER A 117 11.68 -7.58 7.15
C SER A 117 10.43 -7.20 6.40
N ASN A 118 10.63 -6.52 5.29
CA ASN A 118 9.60 -6.23 4.31
C ASN A 118 9.99 -6.88 2.97
N PHE A 119 9.05 -7.59 2.35
CA PHE A 119 9.20 -8.21 1.04
C PHE A 119 8.20 -7.59 0.09
N ASN A 120 8.70 -7.09 -1.05
CA ASN A 120 7.87 -6.48 -2.07
C ASN A 120 8.02 -7.21 -3.39
N GLU A 121 6.90 -7.35 -4.08
CA GLU A 121 6.81 -7.81 -5.45
C GLU A 121 6.09 -6.76 -6.29
N THR A 122 6.62 -6.46 -7.45
CA THR A 122 5.95 -5.62 -8.45
C THR A 122 6.11 -6.29 -9.81
N TYR A 123 4.99 -6.72 -10.36
CA TYR A 123 4.91 -7.22 -11.72
C TYR A 123 4.11 -6.24 -12.59
N SER A 124 4.62 -5.95 -13.76
CA SER A 124 3.90 -5.16 -14.77
C SER A 124 4.00 -5.82 -16.13
N ARG A 125 2.90 -5.75 -16.90
CA ARG A 125 2.85 -6.27 -18.26
C ARG A 125 1.99 -5.37 -19.14
N THR A 126 2.51 -5.07 -20.33
CA THR A 126 1.74 -4.42 -21.38
C THR A 126 0.97 -5.46 -22.14
N LEU A 127 -0.34 -5.40 -22.06
CA LEU A 127 -1.31 -6.23 -22.77
C LEU A 127 -1.61 -5.62 -24.16
N PRO A 128 -2.33 -6.34 -25.05
CA PRO A 128 -2.84 -5.75 -26.30
C PRO A 128 -3.57 -4.42 -26.06
N TYR A 129 -3.58 -3.56 -27.05
CA TYR A 129 -4.15 -2.20 -26.97
C TYR A 129 -3.42 -1.27 -25.99
N ASN A 130 -2.16 -1.55 -25.66
CA ASN A 130 -1.34 -0.79 -24.70
C ASN A 130 -1.96 -0.71 -23.29
N ILE A 131 -2.78 -1.67 -22.91
CA ILE A 131 -3.30 -1.78 -21.55
C ILE A 131 -2.15 -2.22 -20.65
N LEU A 132 -1.86 -1.43 -19.61
CA LEU A 132 -0.86 -1.78 -18.59
C LEU A 132 -1.55 -2.54 -17.45
N PHE A 133 -1.21 -3.80 -17.30
CA PHE A 133 -1.53 -4.61 -16.12
C PHE A 133 -0.43 -4.46 -15.07
N THR A 134 -0.80 -4.28 -13.80
CA THR A 134 0.13 -4.25 -12.66
C THR A 134 -0.36 -5.16 -11.55
N LEU A 135 0.57 -5.89 -10.94
CA LEU A 135 0.35 -6.65 -9.71
C LEU A 135 1.40 -6.20 -8.70
N ARG A 136 0.97 -5.93 -7.48
CA ARG A 136 1.84 -5.55 -6.38
C ARG A 136 1.51 -6.39 -5.16
N GLY A 137 2.53 -6.88 -4.51
CA GLY A 137 2.45 -7.61 -3.26
C GLY A 137 3.44 -7.04 -2.26
N THR A 138 3.03 -6.95 -1.00
CA THR A 138 3.91 -6.56 0.11
C THR A 138 3.61 -7.47 1.29
N TYR A 139 4.65 -7.97 1.94
CA TYR A 139 4.55 -8.72 3.18
C TYR A 139 5.56 -8.18 4.17
N ASN A 140 5.08 -7.76 5.33
CA ASN A 140 5.89 -7.28 6.44
C ASN A 140 5.78 -8.25 7.60
N GLU A 141 6.90 -8.66 8.14
CA GLU A 141 6.96 -9.42 9.39
C GLU A 141 7.83 -8.71 10.42
N SER A 142 7.46 -8.83 11.68
CA SER A 142 8.24 -8.28 12.79
C SER A 142 8.95 -9.40 13.53
N TRP A 143 10.25 -9.21 13.79
CA TRP A 143 11.08 -10.18 14.50
C TRP A 143 10.97 -10.08 16.03
N ASN A 144 10.57 -8.92 16.52
CA ASN A 144 10.38 -8.68 17.96
C ASN A 144 8.93 -8.81 18.42
N ASP A 145 7.98 -8.99 17.49
CA ASP A 145 6.57 -9.31 17.77
C ASP A 145 5.99 -10.12 16.61
N PHE A 146 6.06 -11.44 16.66
CA PHE A 146 5.59 -12.35 15.60
C PHE A 146 4.09 -12.25 15.29
N TYR A 147 3.30 -11.60 16.15
CA TYR A 147 1.89 -11.30 15.85
C TYR A 147 1.72 -10.01 15.06
N ALA A 148 2.76 -9.18 14.99
CA ALA A 148 2.75 -7.94 14.24
C ALA A 148 3.25 -8.17 12.81
N TYR A 149 2.42 -8.81 11.98
CA TYR A 149 2.67 -8.92 10.55
C TYR A 149 1.54 -8.28 9.75
N SER A 150 1.86 -7.83 8.56
CA SER A 150 0.90 -7.29 7.61
C SER A 150 1.18 -7.79 6.19
N ALA A 151 0.14 -7.82 5.39
CA ALA A 151 0.24 -8.15 3.98
C ALA A 151 -0.63 -7.18 3.18
N ALA A 152 -0.19 -6.80 2.00
CA ALA A 152 -0.99 -6.00 1.08
C ALA A 152 -0.86 -6.58 -0.33
N GLY A 153 -1.98 -6.62 -1.04
CA GLY A 153 -2.04 -7.01 -2.44
C GLY A 153 -2.79 -5.96 -3.25
N ALA A 154 -2.30 -5.65 -4.45
CA ALA A 154 -3.00 -4.75 -5.36
C ALA A 154 -2.90 -5.23 -6.80
N VAL A 155 -4.01 -5.12 -7.53
CA VAL A 155 -4.10 -5.39 -8.97
C VAL A 155 -4.61 -4.14 -9.66
N GLY A 156 -3.89 -3.69 -10.67
CA GLY A 156 -4.22 -2.48 -11.42
C GLY A 156 -4.31 -2.73 -12.93
N LEU A 157 -5.21 -2.00 -13.58
CA LEU A 157 -5.33 -1.92 -15.03
C LEU A 157 -5.35 -0.45 -15.44
N THR A 158 -4.40 -0.05 -16.28
CA THR A 158 -4.39 1.29 -16.87
C THR A 158 -4.66 1.17 -18.36
N MET A 159 -5.79 1.72 -18.79
CA MET A 159 -6.28 1.66 -20.17
C MET A 159 -6.12 3.04 -20.82
N PRO A 160 -5.28 3.18 -21.85
CA PRO A 160 -5.19 4.45 -22.59
C PRO A 160 -6.49 4.68 -23.38
N VAL A 161 -7.10 5.84 -23.19
CA VAL A 161 -8.25 6.30 -23.96
C VAL A 161 -7.78 7.09 -25.19
N ASN A 162 -6.73 7.90 -25.00
CA ASN A 162 -6.03 8.60 -26.07
C ASN A 162 -4.57 8.92 -25.61
N GLU A 163 -3.83 9.71 -26.39
CA GLU A 163 -2.43 10.03 -26.09
C GLU A 163 -2.21 10.76 -24.74
N ARG A 164 -3.24 11.40 -24.21
CA ARG A 164 -3.15 12.21 -22.98
C ARG A 164 -4.01 11.68 -21.83
N LEU A 165 -5.01 10.85 -22.13
CA LEU A 165 -6.00 10.39 -21.18
C LEU A 165 -5.92 8.89 -21.02
N SER A 166 -5.87 8.42 -19.78
CA SER A 166 -5.98 7.00 -19.43
C SER A 166 -6.98 6.81 -18.29
N LEU A 167 -7.69 5.70 -18.30
CA LEU A 167 -8.51 5.24 -17.21
C LEU A 167 -7.71 4.22 -16.39
N ASN A 168 -7.70 4.37 -15.09
CA ASN A 168 -7.09 3.42 -14.16
C ASN A 168 -8.18 2.77 -13.30
N LEU A 169 -8.09 1.45 -13.16
CA LEU A 169 -8.85 0.65 -12.20
C LEU A 169 -7.84 -0.04 -11.29
N ASP A 170 -8.00 0.08 -9.97
CA ASP A 170 -7.11 -0.52 -8.98
C ASP A 170 -7.95 -1.19 -7.89
N ILE A 171 -7.59 -2.43 -7.55
CA ILE A 171 -8.17 -3.20 -6.45
C ILE A 171 -7.03 -3.45 -5.47
N ARG A 172 -7.27 -3.14 -4.20
CA ARG A 172 -6.30 -3.33 -3.14
C ARG A 172 -6.96 -3.95 -1.92
N ASP A 173 -6.26 -4.88 -1.29
CA ASP A 173 -6.60 -5.42 0.02
C ASP A 173 -5.37 -5.31 0.93
N ASP A 174 -5.55 -4.69 2.09
CA ASP A 174 -4.55 -4.54 3.14
C ASP A 174 -4.98 -5.40 4.33
N TYR A 175 -4.09 -6.22 4.85
CA TYR A 175 -4.28 -7.06 6.02
C TYR A 175 -3.30 -6.67 7.12
N LEU A 176 -3.82 -6.40 8.34
CA LEU A 176 -3.05 -6.11 9.54
C LEU A 176 -3.41 -7.11 10.64
N ASN A 177 -2.52 -8.03 10.97
CA ASN A 177 -2.83 -9.07 11.96
C ASN A 177 -2.97 -8.54 13.38
N ASN A 178 -2.20 -7.54 13.76
CA ASN A 178 -2.19 -6.94 15.09
C ASN A 178 -3.17 -5.77 15.28
N ALA A 179 -4.22 -5.69 14.44
CA ALA A 179 -5.28 -4.70 14.60
C ALA A 179 -5.89 -4.79 16.03
N PRO A 180 -6.18 -3.65 16.70
CA PRO A 180 -6.75 -3.64 18.03
C PRO A 180 -8.11 -4.34 18.08
N PHE A 181 -8.50 -4.82 19.27
CA PHE A 181 -9.82 -5.43 19.46
C PHE A 181 -10.94 -4.47 19.04
N GLY A 182 -11.91 -4.99 18.27
CA GLY A 182 -13.02 -4.21 17.73
C GLY A 182 -12.76 -3.56 16.37
N TYR A 183 -11.54 -3.65 15.85
CA TYR A 183 -11.19 -3.17 14.51
C TYR A 183 -11.08 -4.32 13.51
N LYS A 184 -11.27 -4.00 12.23
CA LYS A 184 -11.10 -4.96 11.15
C LYS A 184 -9.61 -5.21 10.88
N LYS A 185 -9.28 -6.45 10.54
CA LYS A 185 -7.94 -6.81 10.10
C LYS A 185 -7.70 -6.55 8.61
N ASN A 186 -8.78 -6.53 7.82
CA ASN A 186 -8.74 -6.31 6.37
C ASN A 186 -9.35 -4.97 6.00
N SER A 187 -8.73 -4.31 5.02
CA SER A 187 -9.18 -3.07 4.41
C SER A 187 -9.18 -3.21 2.90
N PHE A 188 -10.34 -3.54 2.34
CA PHE A 188 -10.53 -3.68 0.90
C PHE A 188 -10.89 -2.34 0.26
N GLN A 189 -10.23 -2.02 -0.85
CA GLN A 189 -10.41 -0.78 -1.60
C GLN A 189 -10.58 -1.09 -3.08
N PHE A 190 -11.55 -0.45 -3.71
CA PHE A 190 -11.71 -0.38 -5.15
C PHE A 190 -11.62 1.07 -5.57
N MET A 191 -10.69 1.37 -6.46
CA MET A 191 -10.42 2.73 -6.91
C MET A 191 -10.52 2.83 -8.42
N THR A 192 -11.10 3.93 -8.88
CA THR A 192 -11.08 4.33 -10.29
C THR A 192 -10.49 5.72 -10.38
N ALA A 193 -9.61 5.92 -11.36
CA ALA A 193 -8.98 7.21 -11.58
C ALA A 193 -8.88 7.53 -13.08
N VAL A 194 -8.93 8.80 -13.37
CA VAL A 194 -8.63 9.34 -14.69
C VAL A 194 -7.26 9.99 -14.64
N ILE A 195 -6.34 9.50 -15.46
CA ILE A 195 -4.96 10.01 -15.53
C ILE A 195 -4.85 10.90 -16.74
N TYR A 196 -4.50 12.16 -16.53
CA TYR A 196 -4.23 13.10 -17.61
C TYR A 196 -2.74 13.44 -17.65
N ARG A 197 -2.11 13.22 -18.80
CA ARG A 197 -0.69 13.50 -19.03
C ARG A 197 -0.51 14.89 -19.62
N LEU A 198 0.10 15.78 -18.85
CA LEU A 198 0.56 17.08 -19.33
C LEU A 198 1.86 16.88 -20.14
N ARG A 199 1.97 17.56 -21.27
CA ARG A 199 3.22 17.63 -22.06
C ARG A 199 3.92 18.94 -21.75
#